data_25cdad63b10185908bc0558339d32639
#
_entry.id   25cdad63b10185908bc0558339d32639
#
_cell.length_a   1.000
_cell.length_b   1.000
_cell.length_c   1.000
_cell.angle_alpha   90.00
_cell.angle_beta   90.00
_cell.angle_gamma   90.00
#
_symmetry.space_group_name_H-M   'P 1'
#
loop_
_entity.id
_entity.type
_entity.pdbx_description
1 polymer ?
#
loop_
_entity_poly.entity_id
_entity_poly.type
_entity_poly.pdbx_seq_one_letter_code
_entity_poly.pdbx_strand_id
1 'polypeptide(L)'
;RVVYLGLISSIIFGFLHLNLNEFPLMQINLIFSGISLFFATYLFRNVSIAVGMHFSWNFIQGVIFPFEGSGSEFNSILVLQSGGDINPEASQFMFVTFFVEIILIWAFVKLKQKTFNEYTTPA
;
A
#
# COMPACT_ATOMS: atom_id res chain seq x y z
N ARG A 1 3.22 -19.30 11.05
CA ARG A 1 3.46 -19.77 9.66
C ARG A 1 2.93 -18.78 8.64
N VAL A 2 1.67 -18.33 8.76
CA VAL A 2 1.05 -17.36 7.80
C VAL A 2 1.80 -16.04 7.74
N VAL A 3 2.23 -15.50 8.87
CA VAL A 3 2.98 -14.23 8.93
C VAL A 3 4.31 -14.33 8.17
N TYR A 4 5.04 -15.44 8.31
CA TYR A 4 6.28 -15.63 7.54
C TYR A 4 6.04 -15.66 6.03
N LEU A 5 4.98 -16.32 5.59
CA LEU A 5 4.60 -16.32 4.17
C LEU A 5 4.22 -14.92 3.69
N GLY A 6 3.52 -14.16 4.52
CA GLY A 6 3.20 -12.76 4.24
C GLY A 6 4.45 -11.89 4.09
N LEU A 7 5.40 -12.00 5.00
CA LEU A 7 6.67 -11.27 4.91
C LEU A 7 7.48 -11.66 3.67
N ILE A 8 7.57 -12.95 3.36
CA ILE A 8 8.25 -13.43 2.16
C ILE A 8 7.58 -12.87 0.89
N SER A 9 6.24 -12.93 0.81
CA SER A 9 5.51 -12.38 -0.34
C SER A 9 5.71 -10.87 -0.49
N SER A 10 5.81 -10.13 0.62
CA SER A 10 6.06 -8.69 0.61
C SER A 10 7.46 -8.35 0.11
N ILE A 11 8.46 -9.14 0.48
CA ILE A 11 9.83 -9.01 -0.03
C ILE A 11 9.85 -9.28 -1.54
N ILE A 12 9.22 -10.38 -1.98
CA ILE A 12 9.11 -10.71 -3.41
C ILE A 12 8.40 -9.58 -4.15
N PHE A 13 7.31 -9.05 -3.61
CA PHE A 13 6.57 -7.93 -4.21
C PHE A 13 7.48 -6.72 -4.44
N GLY A 14 8.27 -6.31 -3.43
CA GLY A 14 9.22 -5.21 -3.59
C GLY A 14 10.26 -5.48 -4.68
N PHE A 15 10.82 -6.68 -4.73
CA PHE A 15 11.83 -7.02 -5.73
C PHE A 15 11.27 -7.19 -7.16
N LEU A 16 10.01 -7.53 -7.33
CA LEU A 16 9.37 -7.56 -8.65
C LEU A 16 9.24 -6.17 -9.29
N HIS A 17 9.33 -5.10 -8.47
CA HIS A 17 9.27 -3.71 -8.91
C HIS A 17 10.65 -3.04 -8.88
N LEU A 18 11.73 -3.81 -9.00
CA LEU A 18 13.10 -3.33 -8.87
C LEU A 18 13.43 -2.22 -9.88
N ASN A 19 13.72 -1.04 -9.37
CA ASN A 19 14.29 0.08 -10.13
C ASN A 19 15.66 0.44 -9.53
N LEU A 20 16.73 0.15 -10.26
CA LEU A 20 18.10 0.35 -9.80
C LEU A 20 18.46 1.82 -9.63
N ASN A 21 17.78 2.74 -10.34
CA ASN A 21 18.05 4.17 -10.26
C ASN A 21 17.56 4.78 -8.94
N GLU A 22 16.54 4.18 -8.33
CA GLU A 22 15.90 4.66 -7.10
C GLU A 22 16.13 3.72 -5.90
N PHE A 23 17.00 2.72 -6.10
CA PHE A 23 17.45 1.83 -5.04
C PHE A 23 18.34 2.58 -4.01
N PRO A 24 18.21 2.32 -2.70
CA PRO A 24 17.39 1.29 -2.07
C PRO A 24 16.02 1.79 -1.54
N LEU A 25 15.75 3.09 -1.55
CA LEU A 25 14.60 3.67 -0.86
C LEU A 25 13.28 3.20 -1.44
N MET A 26 13.15 3.21 -2.77
CA MET A 26 11.97 2.69 -3.45
C MET A 26 11.71 1.22 -3.08
N GLN A 27 12.74 0.40 -3.06
CA GLN A 27 12.63 -1.02 -2.73
C GLN A 27 12.10 -1.26 -1.33
N ILE A 28 12.60 -0.49 -0.37
CA ILE A 28 12.16 -0.55 1.01
C ILE A 28 10.68 -0.14 1.11
N ASN A 29 10.29 0.94 0.45
CA ASN A 29 8.90 1.40 0.41
C ASN A 29 7.96 0.36 -0.20
N LEU A 30 8.35 -0.28 -1.30
CA LEU A 30 7.56 -1.32 -1.95
C LEU A 30 7.44 -2.60 -1.11
N ILE A 31 8.46 -2.96 -0.33
CA ILE A 31 8.36 -4.04 0.65
C ILE A 31 7.33 -3.66 1.74
N PHE A 32 7.36 -2.43 2.25
CA PHE A 32 6.36 -1.97 3.22
C PHE A 32 4.96 -1.92 2.64
N SER A 33 4.81 -1.53 1.37
CA SER A 33 3.53 -1.63 0.64
C SER A 33 3.03 -3.08 0.62
N GLY A 34 3.89 -4.02 0.26
CA GLY A 34 3.57 -5.46 0.31
C GLY A 34 3.13 -5.92 1.70
N ILE A 35 3.79 -5.44 2.77
CA ILE A 35 3.41 -5.74 4.16
C ILE A 35 2.01 -5.17 4.47
N SER A 36 1.71 -3.95 4.04
CA SER A 36 0.40 -3.33 4.21
C SER A 36 -0.70 -4.13 3.53
N LEU A 37 -0.50 -4.52 2.26
CA LEU A 37 -1.42 -5.38 1.50
C LEU A 37 -1.62 -6.76 2.16
N PHE A 38 -0.55 -7.35 2.68
CA PHE A 38 -0.64 -8.60 3.44
C PHE A 38 -1.48 -8.42 4.71
N PHE A 39 -1.22 -7.37 5.50
CA PHE A 39 -2.00 -7.10 6.71
C PHE A 39 -3.47 -6.85 6.39
N ALA A 40 -3.78 -6.08 5.36
CA ALA A 40 -5.15 -5.88 4.91
C ALA A 40 -5.82 -7.23 4.59
N THR A 41 -5.18 -8.07 3.78
CA THR A 41 -5.69 -9.41 3.45
C THR A 41 -5.89 -10.27 4.70
N TYR A 42 -4.91 -10.29 5.60
CA TYR A 42 -4.92 -11.11 6.80
C TYR A 42 -6.01 -10.71 7.78
N LEU A 43 -6.16 -9.41 8.03
CA LEU A 43 -7.12 -8.88 9.02
C LEU A 43 -8.55 -8.93 8.51
N PHE A 44 -8.77 -8.65 7.24
CA PHE A 44 -10.10 -8.72 6.62
C PHE A 44 -10.45 -10.12 6.10
N ARG A 45 -9.50 -11.06 6.09
CA ARG A 45 -9.64 -12.39 5.52
C ARG A 45 -10.15 -12.38 4.08
N ASN A 46 -9.76 -11.37 3.33
CA ASN A 46 -10.24 -11.15 1.97
C ASN A 46 -9.13 -10.51 1.11
N VAL A 47 -8.67 -11.25 0.12
CA VAL A 47 -7.64 -10.77 -0.83
C VAL A 47 -8.13 -9.63 -1.70
N SER A 48 -9.45 -9.51 -1.95
CA SER A 48 -10.00 -8.44 -2.77
C SER A 48 -9.72 -7.05 -2.19
N ILE A 49 -9.52 -6.94 -0.87
CA ILE A 49 -9.14 -5.68 -0.23
C ILE A 49 -7.74 -5.26 -0.71
N ALA A 50 -6.76 -6.16 -0.66
CA ALA A 50 -5.41 -5.86 -1.13
C ALA A 50 -5.38 -5.55 -2.63
N VAL A 51 -6.15 -6.30 -3.43
CA VAL A 51 -6.28 -6.04 -4.87
C VAL A 51 -6.88 -4.66 -5.11
N GLY A 52 -7.94 -4.28 -4.39
CA GLY A 52 -8.56 -2.96 -4.49
C GLY A 52 -7.62 -1.83 -4.07
N MET A 53 -6.88 -2.00 -2.98
CA MET A 53 -5.89 -1.02 -2.51
C MET A 53 -4.78 -0.82 -3.55
N HIS A 54 -4.19 -1.90 -4.04
CA HIS A 54 -3.13 -1.83 -5.05
C HIS A 54 -3.62 -1.25 -6.38
N PHE A 55 -4.80 -1.68 -6.83
CA PHE A 55 -5.44 -1.12 -8.03
C PHE A 55 -5.70 0.39 -7.87
N SER A 56 -6.25 0.82 -6.72
CA SER A 56 -6.53 2.23 -6.45
C SER A 56 -5.25 3.08 -6.46
N TRP A 57 -4.17 2.55 -5.88
CA TRP A 57 -2.87 3.20 -5.91
C TRP A 57 -2.37 3.38 -7.36
N ASN A 58 -2.34 2.30 -8.13
CA ASN A 58 -1.89 2.34 -9.53
C ASN A 58 -2.78 3.25 -10.40
N PHE A 59 -4.09 3.26 -10.15
CA PHE A 59 -5.02 4.14 -10.86
C PHE A 59 -4.75 5.61 -10.54
N ILE A 60 -4.52 5.95 -9.28
CA ILE A 60 -4.20 7.31 -8.87
C ILE A 60 -2.87 7.76 -9.50
N GLN A 61 -1.83 6.93 -9.40
CA GLN A 61 -0.51 7.24 -9.95
C GLN A 61 -0.47 7.25 -11.48
N GLY A 62 -1.18 6.32 -12.12
CA GLY A 62 -1.10 6.15 -13.57
C GLY A 62 -2.07 7.00 -14.36
N VAL A 63 -3.22 7.36 -13.77
CA VAL A 63 -4.32 8.01 -14.50
C VAL A 63 -4.62 9.41 -13.96
N ILE A 64 -4.63 9.59 -12.64
CA ILE A 64 -5.00 10.89 -12.05
C ILE A 64 -3.79 11.80 -11.92
N PHE A 65 -2.71 11.32 -11.35
CA PHE A 65 -1.46 12.04 -11.08
C PHE A 65 -0.25 11.27 -11.62
N PRO A 66 -0.11 11.11 -12.95
CA PRO A 66 1.06 10.44 -13.49
C PRO A 66 2.31 11.25 -13.16
N PHE A 67 3.34 10.57 -12.71
CA PHE A 67 4.67 11.13 -12.53
C PHE A 67 5.66 10.41 -13.45
N GLU A 68 6.76 11.05 -13.73
CA GLU A 68 7.81 10.49 -14.56
C GLU A 68 8.33 9.18 -13.93
N GLY A 69 8.34 8.11 -14.69
CA GLY A 69 8.72 6.77 -14.18
C GLY A 69 7.56 5.90 -13.68
N SER A 70 6.32 6.38 -13.68
CA SER A 70 5.15 5.56 -13.32
C SER A 70 4.85 4.43 -14.31
N GLY A 71 5.56 4.40 -15.45
CA GLY A 71 5.33 3.43 -16.52
C GLY A 71 4.05 3.66 -17.33
N SER A 72 3.30 4.72 -17.04
CA SER A 72 2.11 5.09 -17.79
C SER A 72 2.42 6.23 -18.75
N GLU A 73 2.32 5.96 -20.04
CA GLU A 73 2.39 6.97 -21.10
C GLU A 73 1.04 7.68 -21.34
N PHE A 74 0.09 7.53 -20.42
CA PHE A 74 -1.25 8.08 -20.58
C PHE A 74 -1.28 9.59 -20.27
N ASN A 75 -2.01 10.33 -21.09
CA ASN A 75 -2.37 11.72 -20.78
C ASN A 75 -3.20 11.73 -19.50
N SER A 76 -2.69 12.39 -18.47
CA SER A 76 -3.37 12.47 -17.17
C SER A 76 -4.67 13.27 -17.26
N ILE A 77 -5.62 12.89 -16.40
CA ILE A 77 -6.86 13.68 -16.21
C ILE A 77 -6.55 15.01 -15.54
N LEU A 78 -5.56 15.01 -14.63
CA LEU A 78 -5.10 16.22 -13.93
C LEU A 78 -3.59 16.37 -14.15
N VAL A 79 -3.22 17.27 -15.06
CA VAL A 79 -1.83 17.72 -15.19
C VAL A 79 -1.56 18.71 -14.06
N LEU A 80 -1.18 18.20 -12.90
CA LEU A 80 -0.47 19.04 -11.96
C LEU A 80 0.93 19.21 -12.53
N GLN A 81 1.26 20.42 -12.92
CA GLN A 81 2.60 20.82 -13.31
C GLN A 81 3.48 20.71 -12.06
N SER A 82 3.86 19.48 -11.71
CA SER A 82 4.82 19.24 -10.66
C SER A 82 6.18 19.61 -11.19
N GLY A 83 6.70 20.72 -10.73
CA GLY A 83 8.08 21.09 -11.00
C GLY A 83 9.05 20.18 -10.24
N GLY A 84 9.13 18.89 -10.57
CA GLY A 84 10.11 18.01 -9.97
C GLY A 84 9.84 16.53 -10.26
N ASP A 85 10.89 15.84 -10.65
CA ASP A 85 10.95 14.40 -10.95
C ASP A 85 10.90 13.55 -9.67
N ILE A 86 9.94 13.79 -8.77
CA ILE A 86 9.85 13.05 -7.51
C ILE A 86 8.90 11.88 -7.70
N ASN A 87 9.47 10.70 -7.85
CA ASN A 87 8.70 9.46 -7.72
C ASN A 87 8.21 9.31 -6.26
N PRO A 88 6.89 9.34 -5.98
CA PRO A 88 6.36 9.20 -4.63
C PRO A 88 6.83 7.91 -3.97
N GLU A 89 6.96 6.81 -4.72
CA GLU A 89 7.39 5.51 -4.19
C GLU A 89 8.85 5.52 -3.70
N ALA A 90 9.69 6.41 -4.24
CA ALA A 90 11.06 6.63 -3.78
C ALA A 90 11.16 7.71 -2.69
N SER A 91 10.04 8.24 -2.21
CA SER A 91 10.05 9.33 -1.23
C SER A 91 10.04 8.83 0.22
N GLN A 92 10.64 9.63 1.13
CA GLN A 92 10.58 9.35 2.57
C GLN A 92 9.16 9.44 3.14
N PHE A 93 8.26 10.19 2.48
CA PHE A 93 6.87 10.32 2.91
C PHE A 93 6.10 9.01 2.79
N MET A 94 6.49 8.11 1.90
CA MET A 94 5.85 6.79 1.77
C MET A 94 5.97 5.95 3.04
N PHE A 95 7.08 6.05 3.78
CA PHE A 95 7.18 5.39 5.09
C PHE A 95 6.08 5.85 6.04
N VAL A 96 5.87 7.15 6.11
CA VAL A 96 4.85 7.72 7.00
C VAL A 96 3.46 7.26 6.58
N THR A 97 3.17 7.26 5.27
CA THR A 97 1.86 6.81 4.77
C THR A 97 1.59 5.34 5.08
N PHE A 98 2.55 4.44 4.89
CA PHE A 98 2.40 3.03 5.23
C PHE A 98 2.22 2.78 6.72
N PHE A 99 2.96 3.48 7.58
CA PHE A 99 2.75 3.38 9.02
C PHE A 99 1.36 3.84 9.44
N VAL A 100 0.90 4.98 8.92
CA VAL A 100 -0.46 5.48 9.15
C VAL A 100 -1.49 4.48 8.67
N GLU A 101 -1.33 3.93 7.47
CA GLU A 101 -2.22 2.93 6.90
C GLU A 101 -2.32 1.66 7.79
N ILE A 102 -1.20 1.11 8.22
CA ILE A 102 -1.17 -0.06 9.12
C ILE A 102 -1.88 0.25 10.44
N ILE A 103 -1.64 1.43 11.02
CA ILE A 103 -2.31 1.86 12.25
C ILE A 103 -3.83 1.98 12.04
N LEU A 104 -4.27 2.58 10.94
CA LEU A 104 -5.69 2.74 10.62
C LEU A 104 -6.37 1.38 10.40
N ILE A 105 -5.75 0.48 9.66
CA ILE A 105 -6.25 -0.89 9.46
C ILE A 105 -6.38 -1.60 10.81
N TRP A 106 -5.35 -1.54 11.65
CA TRP A 106 -5.36 -2.15 12.97
C TRP A 106 -6.46 -1.55 13.87
N ALA A 107 -6.57 -0.22 13.93
CA ALA A 107 -7.58 0.48 14.70
C ALA A 107 -9.00 0.10 14.25
N PHE A 108 -9.24 0.04 12.94
CA PHE A 108 -10.53 -0.36 12.37
C PHE A 108 -10.92 -1.78 12.78
N VAL A 109 -9.97 -2.73 12.70
CA VAL A 109 -10.21 -4.11 13.11
C VAL A 109 -10.54 -4.20 14.60
N LYS A 110 -9.82 -3.45 15.44
CA LYS A 110 -10.07 -3.41 16.90
C LYS A 110 -11.46 -2.84 17.22
N LEU A 111 -11.85 -1.76 16.57
CA LEU A 111 -13.18 -1.17 16.73
C LEU A 111 -14.28 -2.16 16.34
N LYS A 112 -14.12 -2.82 15.18
CA LYS A 112 -15.08 -3.82 14.72
C LYS A 112 -15.21 -5.02 15.68
N GLN A 113 -14.09 -5.50 16.23
CA GLN A 113 -14.10 -6.57 17.23
C GLN A 113 -14.82 -6.14 18.53
N LYS A 114 -14.57 -4.92 19.01
CA LYS A 114 -15.24 -4.37 20.19
C LYS A 114 -16.76 -4.34 19.99
N THR A 115 -17.21 -3.74 18.89
CA THR A 115 -18.64 -3.66 18.56
C THR A 115 -19.28 -5.06 18.49
N PHE A 116 -18.63 -6.02 17.83
CA PHE A 116 -19.15 -7.39 17.76
C PHE A 116 -19.31 -8.03 19.15
N ASN A 117 -18.34 -7.87 20.03
CA ASN A 117 -18.40 -8.42 21.40
C ASN A 117 -19.53 -7.79 22.23
N GLU A 118 -19.77 -6.48 22.07
CA GLU A 118 -20.87 -5.78 22.77
C GLU A 118 -22.25 -6.32 22.35
N TYR A 119 -22.43 -6.73 21.09
CA TYR A 119 -23.70 -7.30 20.61
C TYR A 119 -23.88 -8.79 20.94
N THR A 120 -22.80 -9.51 21.22
CA THR A 120 -22.85 -10.97 21.44
C THR A 120 -22.77 -11.39 22.91
N THR A 121 -22.49 -10.47 23.83
CA THR A 121 -22.46 -10.76 25.28
C THR A 121 -23.86 -10.51 25.82
N PRO A 122 -24.64 -11.57 26.20
CA PRO A 122 -25.91 -11.38 26.89
C PRO A 122 -25.67 -10.73 28.24
N ALA A 123 -26.57 -9.83 28.63
CA ALA A 123 -26.60 -9.17 29.94
C ALA A 123 -26.88 -10.17 31.07
#